data_3dde775d69487c1675213557cce8d1d4
#
_entry.id   3dde775d69487c1675213557cce8d1d4
#
_cell.length_a   1.000
_cell.length_b   1.000
_cell.length_c   1.000
_cell.angle_alpha   90.00
_cell.angle_beta   90.00
_cell.angle_gamma   90.00
#
_symmetry.space_group_name_H-M   'P 1'
#
loop_
_entity.id
_entity.type
_entity.pdbx_description
1 polymer ?
#
loop_
_entity_poly.entity_id
_entity_poly.type
_entity_poly.pdbx_seq_one_letter_code
_entity_poly.pdbx_strand_id
1 'polypeptide(L)'
;MTSQLSSGDLISDRYASALYDLATEKNIVNSVLDDLTYLQKCIQENKDLKLLVKIPLITSSDKLNIFEKILSKKKADVFTNTFLKVISNNKRFAKLSSIISQFININSQKRGDVLADVISAEELVDDQKNRIKNQLKSILGKKLSLNFNVDKKIIGGLIIKVWSKMVDSSLATKINKLKIAMREA
;
A
#
# COMPACT_ATOMS: atom_id res chain seq x y z
N MET A 1 -6.32 -3.79 -20.88
CA MET A 1 -7.46 -3.42 -20.01
C MET A 1 -6.93 -2.47 -18.96
N THR A 2 -7.26 -1.21 -19.10
CA THR A 2 -6.95 -0.15 -18.12
C THR A 2 -7.77 -0.44 -16.86
N SER A 3 -7.09 -0.80 -15.77
CA SER A 3 -7.75 -0.86 -14.46
C SER A 3 -8.34 0.52 -14.17
N GLN A 4 -9.66 0.61 -14.11
CA GLN A 4 -10.35 1.82 -13.63
C GLN A 4 -9.94 2.00 -12.17
N LEU A 5 -8.95 2.85 -11.93
CA LEU A 5 -8.64 3.36 -10.61
C LEU A 5 -9.92 4.03 -10.09
N SER A 6 -10.39 3.63 -8.93
CA SER A 6 -11.53 4.30 -8.32
C SER A 6 -11.19 5.78 -8.12
N SER A 7 -12.17 6.68 -8.27
CA SER A 7 -11.92 8.13 -8.09
C SER A 7 -11.31 8.46 -6.71
N GLY A 8 -11.46 7.56 -5.74
CA GLY A 8 -10.80 7.65 -4.44
C GLY A 8 -9.31 7.37 -4.47
N ASP A 9 -8.85 6.51 -5.37
CA ASP A 9 -7.44 6.15 -5.51
C ASP A 9 -6.67 7.26 -6.22
N LEU A 10 -7.29 7.94 -7.19
CA LEU A 10 -6.73 9.11 -7.88
C LEU A 10 -6.44 10.28 -6.92
N ILE A 11 -7.33 10.51 -5.96
CA ILE A 11 -7.11 11.56 -4.94
C ILE A 11 -5.92 11.19 -4.06
N SER A 12 -5.88 9.95 -3.56
CA SER A 12 -4.79 9.48 -2.71
C SER A 12 -3.43 9.56 -3.41
N ASP A 13 -3.40 9.21 -4.69
CA ASP A 13 -2.20 9.28 -5.52
C ASP A 13 -1.70 10.72 -5.70
N ARG A 14 -2.60 11.67 -5.99
CA ARG A 14 -2.24 13.10 -6.11
C ARG A 14 -1.62 13.67 -4.83
N TYR A 15 -2.22 13.38 -3.66
CA TYR A 15 -1.69 13.85 -2.39
C TYR A 15 -0.35 13.21 -2.06
N ALA A 16 -0.21 11.91 -2.33
CA ALA A 16 1.02 11.17 -2.07
C ALA A 16 2.16 11.64 -3.00
N SER A 17 1.90 11.85 -4.29
CA SER A 17 2.87 12.37 -5.25
C SER A 17 3.33 13.78 -4.87
N ALA A 18 2.39 14.70 -4.59
CA ALA A 18 2.72 16.06 -4.18
C ALA A 18 3.56 16.10 -2.89
N LEU A 19 3.22 15.24 -1.90
CA LEU A 19 3.98 15.13 -0.67
C LEU A 19 5.39 14.60 -0.93
N TYR A 20 5.53 13.59 -1.82
CA TYR A 20 6.81 13.00 -2.17
C TYR A 20 7.71 14.02 -2.88
N ASP A 21 7.18 14.75 -3.84
CA ASP A 21 7.92 15.76 -4.61
C ASP A 21 8.44 16.87 -3.69
N LEU A 22 7.59 17.42 -2.81
CA LEU A 22 7.97 18.42 -1.83
C LEU A 22 8.98 17.89 -0.79
N ALA A 23 8.83 16.65 -0.34
CA ALA A 23 9.78 16.02 0.58
C ALA A 23 11.14 15.77 -0.09
N THR A 24 11.15 15.51 -1.39
CA THR A 24 12.37 15.34 -2.20
C THR A 24 13.10 16.66 -2.36
N GLU A 25 12.40 17.76 -2.69
CA GLU A 25 12.97 19.10 -2.80
C GLU A 25 13.67 19.54 -1.49
N LYS A 26 13.07 19.18 -0.36
CA LYS A 26 13.63 19.50 0.97
C LYS A 26 14.62 18.46 1.51
N ASN A 27 14.89 17.37 0.80
CA ASN A 27 15.73 16.25 1.22
C ASN A 27 15.28 15.59 2.55
N ILE A 28 13.97 15.58 2.85
CA ILE A 28 13.40 15.05 4.10
C ILE A 28 12.54 13.80 3.89
N VAL A 29 12.65 13.13 2.73
CA VAL A 29 11.82 11.96 2.38
C VAL A 29 11.88 10.87 3.44
N ASN A 30 13.06 10.60 4.03
CA ASN A 30 13.20 9.56 5.05
C ASN A 30 12.48 9.92 6.35
N SER A 31 12.59 11.17 6.82
CA SER A 31 11.90 11.65 8.01
C SER A 31 10.38 11.56 7.85
N VAL A 32 9.86 12.04 6.72
CA VAL A 32 8.42 11.94 6.39
C VAL A 32 7.98 10.49 6.29
N LEU A 33 8.78 9.61 5.67
CA LEU A 33 8.48 8.19 5.56
C LEU A 33 8.34 7.52 6.93
N ASP A 34 9.28 7.80 7.83
CA ASP A 34 9.27 7.26 9.19
C ASP A 34 8.06 7.74 9.99
N ASP A 35 7.68 9.02 9.84
CA ASP A 35 6.52 9.59 10.48
C ASP A 35 5.21 8.98 9.96
N LEU A 36 5.07 8.88 8.63
CA LEU A 36 3.89 8.29 8.00
C LEU A 36 3.76 6.80 8.31
N THR A 37 4.86 6.05 8.33
CA THR A 37 4.88 4.63 8.70
C THR A 37 4.44 4.44 10.15
N TYR A 38 4.92 5.29 11.05
CA TYR A 38 4.49 5.30 12.44
C TYR A 38 2.98 5.57 12.57
N LEU A 39 2.45 6.58 11.87
CA LEU A 39 1.01 6.87 11.85
C LEU A 39 0.21 5.69 11.30
N GLN A 40 0.67 5.06 10.23
CA GLN A 40 0.00 3.88 9.66
C GLN A 40 -0.07 2.74 10.68
N LYS A 41 1.02 2.47 11.38
CA LYS A 41 1.08 1.47 12.44
C LYS A 41 0.10 1.79 13.56
N CYS A 42 0.09 3.03 14.06
CA CYS A 42 -0.87 3.45 15.09
C CYS A 42 -2.33 3.26 14.65
N ILE A 43 -2.66 3.61 13.40
CA ILE A 43 -4.01 3.43 12.85
C ILE A 43 -4.37 1.94 12.71
N GLN A 44 -3.42 1.08 12.37
CA GLN A 44 -3.66 -0.37 12.22
C GLN A 44 -3.83 -1.08 13.56
N GLU A 45 -3.02 -0.74 14.55
CA GLU A 45 -3.02 -1.36 15.87
C GLU A 45 -4.23 -0.93 16.72
N ASN A 46 -4.72 0.31 16.53
CA ASN A 46 -5.82 0.87 17.31
C ASN A 46 -7.13 0.88 16.53
N LYS A 47 -8.09 0.07 16.96
CA LYS A 47 -9.44 0.01 16.37
C LYS A 47 -10.15 1.37 16.42
N ASP A 48 -9.99 2.11 17.51
CA ASP A 48 -10.62 3.42 17.70
C ASP A 48 -10.05 4.48 16.75
N LEU A 49 -8.74 4.49 16.53
CA LEU A 49 -8.11 5.38 15.54
C LEU A 49 -8.54 5.04 14.11
N LYS A 50 -8.69 3.75 13.80
CA LYS A 50 -9.20 3.30 12.49
C LYS A 50 -10.64 3.74 12.26
N LEU A 51 -11.48 3.70 13.30
CA LEU A 51 -12.84 4.20 13.24
C LEU A 51 -12.87 5.72 13.15
N LEU A 52 -12.08 6.43 13.97
CA LEU A 52 -11.97 7.89 13.98
C LEU A 52 -11.64 8.46 12.59
N VAL A 53 -10.72 7.84 11.86
CA VAL A 53 -10.36 8.24 10.49
C VAL A 53 -11.57 8.14 9.56
N LYS A 54 -12.38 7.07 9.68
CA LYS A 54 -13.50 6.77 8.78
C LYS A 54 -14.78 7.54 9.10
N ILE A 55 -15.07 7.79 10.38
CA ILE A 55 -16.34 8.39 10.82
C ILE A 55 -16.42 9.85 10.38
N PRO A 56 -17.47 10.28 9.65
CA PRO A 56 -17.63 11.67 9.24
C PRO A 56 -18.18 12.60 10.35
N LEU A 57 -18.71 12.03 11.43
CA LEU A 57 -19.35 12.80 12.53
C LEU A 57 -18.36 13.65 13.34
N ILE A 58 -17.09 13.24 13.39
CA ILE A 58 -16.04 13.97 14.12
C ILE A 58 -15.47 15.03 13.21
N THR A 59 -15.32 16.25 13.74
CA THR A 59 -14.79 17.39 12.97
C THR A 59 -13.36 17.14 12.50
N SER A 60 -12.99 17.73 11.37
CA SER A 60 -11.61 17.58 10.86
C SER A 60 -10.58 18.20 11.79
N SER A 61 -10.94 19.25 12.55
CA SER A 61 -10.10 19.89 13.55
C SER A 61 -9.83 18.99 14.76
N ASP A 62 -10.84 18.28 15.24
CA ASP A 62 -10.65 17.35 16.37
C ASP A 62 -9.76 16.16 15.98
N LYS A 63 -9.96 15.65 14.75
CA LYS A 63 -9.07 14.62 14.19
C LYS A 63 -7.64 15.12 14.11
N LEU A 64 -7.43 16.33 13.59
CA LEU A 64 -6.11 16.94 13.49
C LEU A 64 -5.43 17.03 14.86
N ASN A 65 -6.12 17.54 15.88
CA ASN A 65 -5.60 17.66 17.24
C ASN A 65 -5.14 16.31 17.81
N ILE A 66 -5.89 15.25 17.54
CA ILE A 66 -5.51 13.89 17.98
C ILE A 66 -4.23 13.42 17.27
N PHE A 67 -4.16 13.59 15.95
CA PHE A 67 -2.98 13.18 15.18
C PHE A 67 -1.74 14.02 15.49
N GLU A 68 -1.89 15.33 15.72
CA GLU A 68 -0.80 16.20 16.18
C GLU A 68 -0.27 15.76 17.55
N LYS A 69 -1.14 15.36 18.50
CA LYS A 69 -0.71 14.81 19.79
C LYS A 69 0.04 13.47 19.65
N ILE A 70 -0.33 12.63 18.69
CA ILE A 70 0.37 11.38 18.41
C ILE A 70 1.76 11.67 17.83
N LEU A 71 1.86 12.59 16.88
CA LEU A 71 3.11 12.97 16.25
C LEU A 71 4.05 13.74 17.20
N SER A 72 3.51 14.55 18.11
CA SER A 72 4.32 15.27 19.09
C SER A 72 5.08 14.33 20.03
N LYS A 73 4.49 13.18 20.38
CA LYS A 73 5.18 12.13 21.16
C LYS A 73 6.41 11.57 20.46
N LYS A 74 6.40 11.52 19.12
CA LYS A 74 7.51 11.03 18.30
C LYS A 74 8.50 12.13 17.92
N LYS A 75 8.20 13.41 18.20
CA LYS A 75 8.95 14.58 17.70
C LYS A 75 9.01 14.58 16.17
N ALA A 76 7.87 14.34 15.53
CA ALA A 76 7.76 14.29 14.08
C ALA A 76 8.09 15.63 13.42
N ASP A 77 8.46 15.57 12.14
CA ASP A 77 8.84 16.74 11.34
C ASP A 77 7.66 17.73 11.24
N VAL A 78 7.99 19.02 11.27
CA VAL A 78 7.03 20.11 11.08
C VAL A 78 6.29 19.98 9.74
N PHE A 79 6.97 19.43 8.75
CA PHE A 79 6.41 19.22 7.41
C PHE A 79 5.28 18.19 7.41
N THR A 80 5.43 17.10 8.17
CA THR A 80 4.37 16.08 8.34
C THR A 80 3.14 16.69 9.03
N ASN A 81 3.33 17.54 10.03
CA ASN A 81 2.22 18.26 10.69
C ASN A 81 1.52 19.22 9.72
N THR A 82 2.27 19.96 8.91
CA THR A 82 1.69 20.86 7.90
C THR A 82 0.87 20.07 6.88
N PHE A 83 1.34 18.93 6.45
CA PHE A 83 0.60 18.04 5.55
C PHE A 83 -0.73 17.57 6.17
N LEU A 84 -0.74 17.18 7.44
CA LEU A 84 -1.99 16.81 8.13
C LEU A 84 -2.98 17.98 8.19
N LYS A 85 -2.51 19.22 8.37
CA LYS A 85 -3.35 20.43 8.30
C LYS A 85 -4.00 20.59 6.93
N VAL A 86 -3.25 20.35 5.84
CA VAL A 86 -3.79 20.40 4.47
C VAL A 86 -4.88 19.34 4.28
N ILE A 87 -4.66 18.11 4.77
CA ILE A 87 -5.67 17.04 4.71
C ILE A 87 -6.91 17.41 5.52
N SER A 88 -6.72 18.02 6.69
CA SER A 88 -7.82 18.49 7.57
C SER A 88 -8.67 19.54 6.87
N ASN A 89 -8.04 20.58 6.33
CA ASN A 89 -8.72 21.68 5.64
C ASN A 89 -9.54 21.19 4.43
N ASN A 90 -9.01 20.20 3.73
CA ASN A 90 -9.68 19.58 2.58
C ASN A 90 -10.70 18.50 2.99
N LYS A 91 -10.92 18.24 4.28
CA LYS A 91 -11.83 17.21 4.81
C LYS A 91 -11.53 15.79 4.27
N ARG A 92 -10.24 15.45 4.06
CA ARG A 92 -9.80 14.21 3.41
C ARG A 92 -9.22 13.17 4.38
N PHE A 93 -9.44 13.30 5.69
CA PHE A 93 -8.94 12.34 6.69
C PHE A 93 -9.35 10.88 6.40
N ALA A 94 -10.54 10.65 5.86
CA ALA A 94 -10.99 9.30 5.50
C ALA A 94 -10.06 8.60 4.49
N LYS A 95 -9.27 9.36 3.73
CA LYS A 95 -8.29 8.85 2.75
C LYS A 95 -6.86 8.79 3.29
N LEU A 96 -6.62 9.19 4.53
CA LEU A 96 -5.28 9.26 5.11
C LEU A 96 -4.52 7.94 4.99
N SER A 97 -5.13 6.81 5.35
CA SER A 97 -4.48 5.50 5.24
C SER A 97 -4.11 5.14 3.79
N SER A 98 -4.97 5.47 2.82
CA SER A 98 -4.69 5.24 1.40
C SER A 98 -3.56 6.15 0.90
N ILE A 99 -3.53 7.42 1.33
CA ILE A 99 -2.47 8.37 0.99
C ILE A 99 -1.12 7.90 1.51
N ILE A 100 -1.07 7.44 2.76
CA ILE A 100 0.16 6.90 3.37
C ILE A 100 0.65 5.68 2.59
N SER A 101 -0.25 4.75 2.26
CA SER A 101 0.12 3.55 1.47
C SER A 101 0.67 3.92 0.10
N GLN A 102 0.07 4.91 -0.57
CA GLN A 102 0.56 5.39 -1.86
C GLN A 102 1.91 6.10 -1.76
N PHE A 103 2.14 6.90 -0.71
CA PHE A 103 3.44 7.52 -0.48
C PHE A 103 4.56 6.47 -0.32
N ILE A 104 4.30 5.41 0.46
CA ILE A 104 5.23 4.30 0.64
C ILE A 104 5.50 3.60 -0.70
N ASN A 105 4.47 3.37 -1.51
CA ASN A 105 4.59 2.77 -2.84
C ASN A 105 5.45 3.63 -3.78
N ILE A 106 5.18 4.94 -3.84
CA ILE A 106 5.95 5.89 -4.67
C ILE A 106 7.42 5.90 -4.23
N ASN A 107 7.67 5.97 -2.92
CA ASN A 107 9.04 5.94 -2.39
C ASN A 107 9.77 4.65 -2.77
N SER A 108 9.12 3.48 -2.65
CA SER A 108 9.68 2.19 -3.06
C SER A 108 9.99 2.15 -4.56
N GLN A 109 9.07 2.64 -5.40
CA GLN A 109 9.27 2.73 -6.85
C GLN A 109 10.45 3.63 -7.22
N LYS A 110 10.54 4.81 -6.63
CA LYS A 110 11.63 5.78 -6.87
C LYS A 110 13.00 5.29 -6.38
N ARG A 111 13.03 4.49 -5.31
CA ARG A 111 14.24 3.81 -4.83
C ARG A 111 14.63 2.59 -5.67
N GLY A 112 13.82 2.21 -6.65
CA GLY A 112 14.01 1.00 -7.43
C GLY A 112 13.72 -0.29 -6.62
N ASP A 113 13.03 -0.16 -5.48
CA ASP A 113 12.56 -1.31 -4.73
C ASP A 113 11.32 -1.88 -5.42
N VAL A 114 11.37 -3.14 -5.79
CA VAL A 114 10.25 -3.84 -6.42
C VAL A 114 9.39 -4.46 -5.31
N LEU A 115 8.18 -3.94 -5.14
CA LEU A 115 7.16 -4.57 -4.30
C LEU A 115 6.42 -5.61 -5.12
N ALA A 116 6.43 -6.86 -4.67
CA ALA A 116 5.65 -7.92 -5.29
C ALA A 116 4.77 -8.61 -4.25
N ASP A 117 3.47 -8.68 -4.55
CA ASP A 117 2.52 -9.45 -3.77
C ASP A 117 2.44 -10.86 -4.36
N VAL A 118 2.72 -11.85 -3.52
CA VAL A 118 2.61 -13.28 -3.85
C VAL A 118 1.40 -13.84 -3.14
N ILE A 119 0.40 -14.29 -3.91
CA ILE A 119 -0.81 -14.90 -3.39
C ILE A 119 -0.70 -16.41 -3.60
N SER A 120 -0.87 -17.18 -2.54
CA SER A 120 -0.85 -18.65 -2.54
C SER A 120 -2.16 -19.20 -2.01
N ALA A 121 -2.49 -20.46 -2.34
CA ALA A 121 -3.67 -21.14 -1.80
C ALA A 121 -3.51 -21.50 -0.32
N GLU A 122 -2.28 -21.81 0.08
CA GLU A 122 -1.90 -22.22 1.43
C GLU A 122 -0.71 -21.41 1.92
N GLU A 123 -0.43 -21.49 3.21
CA GLU A 123 0.71 -20.85 3.81
C GLU A 123 2.01 -21.48 3.30
N LEU A 124 2.89 -20.68 2.72
CA LEU A 124 4.15 -21.14 2.16
C LEU A 124 5.17 -21.42 3.25
N VAL A 125 5.88 -22.51 3.15
CA VAL A 125 7.04 -22.83 3.99
C VAL A 125 8.19 -21.89 3.66
N ASP A 126 9.07 -21.61 4.63
CA ASP A 126 10.17 -20.65 4.46
C ASP A 126 11.12 -21.00 3.30
N ASP A 127 11.36 -22.28 3.03
CA ASP A 127 12.12 -22.72 1.86
C ASP A 127 11.45 -22.34 0.54
N GLN A 128 10.14 -22.45 0.46
CA GLN A 128 9.37 -22.05 -0.73
C GLN A 128 9.41 -20.53 -0.90
N LYS A 129 9.25 -19.76 0.18
CA LYS A 129 9.37 -18.29 0.18
C LYS A 129 10.75 -17.87 -0.33
N ASN A 130 11.82 -18.53 0.13
CA ASN A 130 13.18 -18.24 -0.28
C ASN A 130 13.45 -18.58 -1.76
N ARG A 131 12.93 -19.70 -2.26
CA ARG A 131 13.03 -20.07 -3.69
C ARG A 131 12.33 -19.04 -4.58
N ILE A 132 11.11 -18.65 -4.24
CA ILE A 132 10.36 -17.61 -4.96
C ILE A 132 11.12 -16.28 -4.93
N LYS A 133 11.65 -15.89 -3.77
CA LYS A 133 12.44 -14.67 -3.60
C LYS A 133 13.68 -14.68 -4.51
N ASN A 134 14.40 -15.79 -4.57
CA ASN A 134 15.61 -15.90 -5.39
C ASN A 134 15.29 -15.86 -6.90
N GLN A 135 14.24 -16.56 -7.33
CA GLN A 135 13.78 -16.54 -8.73
C GLN A 135 13.32 -15.13 -9.14
N LEU A 136 12.54 -14.44 -8.29
CA LEU A 136 12.10 -13.11 -8.61
C LEU A 136 13.23 -12.07 -8.56
N LYS A 137 14.22 -12.24 -7.67
CA LYS A 137 15.42 -11.40 -7.65
C LYS A 137 16.25 -11.50 -8.93
N SER A 138 16.34 -12.66 -9.54
CA SER A 138 17.08 -12.83 -10.80
C SER A 138 16.41 -12.11 -11.98
N ILE A 139 15.05 -11.96 -11.93
CA ILE A 139 14.25 -11.36 -13.00
C ILE A 139 14.04 -9.85 -12.77
N LEU A 140 13.78 -9.45 -11.53
CA LEU A 140 13.33 -8.09 -11.18
C LEU A 140 14.42 -7.20 -10.56
N GLY A 141 15.60 -7.78 -10.22
CA GLY A 141 16.72 -7.06 -9.65
C GLY A 141 16.90 -7.26 -8.14
N LYS A 142 17.93 -6.61 -7.58
CA LYS A 142 18.45 -6.92 -6.24
C LYS A 142 17.57 -6.42 -5.07
N LYS A 143 16.75 -5.39 -5.28
CA LYS A 143 15.91 -4.79 -4.22
C LYS A 143 14.46 -5.22 -4.38
N LEU A 144 14.15 -6.42 -3.89
CA LEU A 144 12.82 -7.02 -3.96
C LEU A 144 12.24 -7.19 -2.57
N SER A 145 11.09 -6.57 -2.32
CA SER A 145 10.26 -6.79 -1.13
C SER A 145 9.05 -7.63 -1.51
N LEU A 146 8.85 -8.76 -0.84
CA LEU A 146 7.75 -9.68 -1.09
C LEU A 146 6.75 -9.65 0.06
N ASN A 147 5.48 -9.46 -0.27
CA ASN A 147 4.36 -9.69 0.62
C ASN A 147 3.70 -11.02 0.25
N PHE A 148 3.54 -11.91 1.23
CA PHE A 148 2.89 -13.18 1.03
C PHE A 148 1.47 -13.12 1.62
N ASN A 149 0.48 -13.40 0.78
CA ASN A 149 -0.93 -13.44 1.16
C ASN A 149 -1.50 -14.82 0.84
N VAL A 150 -2.41 -15.31 1.68
CA VAL A 150 -3.09 -16.58 1.45
C VAL A 150 -4.52 -16.32 0.99
N ASP A 151 -4.89 -16.87 -0.18
CA ASP A 151 -6.27 -16.86 -0.68
C ASP A 151 -6.65 -18.25 -1.18
N LYS A 152 -7.48 -18.94 -0.39
CA LYS A 152 -7.97 -20.30 -0.70
C LYS A 152 -8.78 -20.38 -2.00
N LYS A 153 -9.28 -19.25 -2.51
CA LYS A 153 -10.08 -19.21 -3.75
C LYS A 153 -9.30 -19.59 -5.01
N ILE A 154 -7.97 -19.49 -4.97
CA ILE A 154 -7.14 -19.85 -6.14
C ILE A 154 -6.97 -21.37 -6.31
N ILE A 155 -7.45 -22.19 -5.34
CA ILE A 155 -7.40 -23.67 -5.31
C ILE A 155 -5.98 -24.19 -5.21
N GLY A 156 -5.02 -23.61 -5.95
CA GLY A 156 -3.62 -23.98 -5.98
C GLY A 156 -2.83 -23.12 -6.97
N GLY A 157 -1.50 -23.21 -6.91
CA GLY A 157 -0.61 -22.39 -7.70
C GLY A 157 -0.30 -21.05 -7.03
N LEU A 158 0.21 -20.10 -7.81
CA LEU A 158 0.64 -18.78 -7.33
C LEU A 158 0.13 -17.69 -8.25
N ILE A 159 -0.28 -16.57 -7.66
CA ILE A 159 -0.51 -15.31 -8.36
C ILE A 159 0.54 -14.31 -7.87
N ILE A 160 1.32 -13.79 -8.80
CA ILE A 160 2.35 -12.80 -8.51
C ILE A 160 1.93 -11.47 -9.13
N LYS A 161 1.78 -10.46 -8.29
CA LYS A 161 1.47 -9.09 -8.71
C LYS A 161 2.70 -8.22 -8.47
N VAL A 162 3.20 -7.62 -9.55
CA VAL A 162 4.33 -6.68 -9.50
C VAL A 162 3.87 -5.40 -10.15
N TRP A 163 3.63 -4.35 -9.37
CA TRP A 163 3.06 -3.08 -9.83
C TRP A 163 1.77 -3.29 -10.65
N SER A 164 1.79 -2.94 -11.93
CA SER A 164 0.67 -3.13 -12.87
C SER A 164 0.67 -4.46 -13.62
N LYS A 165 1.73 -5.28 -13.46
CA LYS A 165 1.84 -6.60 -14.09
C LYS A 165 1.38 -7.68 -13.12
N MET A 166 0.55 -8.60 -13.62
CA MET A 166 0.09 -9.76 -12.87
C MET A 166 0.40 -11.03 -13.66
N VAL A 167 1.09 -11.95 -13.01
CA VAL A 167 1.31 -13.29 -13.52
C VAL A 167 0.46 -14.24 -12.71
N ASP A 168 -0.56 -14.80 -13.34
CA ASP A 168 -1.50 -15.72 -12.71
C ASP A 168 -1.23 -17.14 -13.22
N SER A 169 -0.70 -17.98 -12.34
CA SER A 169 -0.45 -19.41 -12.56
C SER A 169 -1.40 -20.29 -11.73
N SER A 170 -2.51 -19.72 -11.25
CA SER A 170 -3.48 -20.43 -10.40
C SER A 170 -4.20 -21.55 -11.16
N LEU A 171 -4.54 -22.61 -10.44
CA LEU A 171 -5.36 -23.71 -10.97
C LEU A 171 -6.77 -23.23 -11.31
N ALA A 172 -7.34 -22.32 -10.52
CA ALA A 172 -8.65 -21.74 -10.78
C ALA A 172 -8.72 -21.10 -12.18
N THR A 173 -7.72 -20.31 -12.55
CA THR A 173 -7.68 -19.67 -13.88
C THR A 173 -7.44 -20.70 -14.99
N LYS A 174 -6.62 -21.74 -14.77
CA LYS A 174 -6.41 -22.82 -15.74
C LYS A 174 -7.70 -23.60 -15.99
N ILE A 175 -8.43 -23.95 -14.94
CA ILE A 175 -9.72 -24.64 -15.03
C ILE A 175 -10.74 -23.78 -15.78
N ASN A 176 -10.83 -22.48 -15.45
CA ASN A 176 -11.76 -21.59 -16.16
C ASN A 176 -11.43 -21.45 -17.64
N LYS A 177 -10.17 -21.35 -18.01
CA LYS A 177 -9.74 -21.33 -19.43
C LYS A 177 -10.13 -22.62 -20.16
N LEU A 178 -9.92 -23.79 -19.54
CA LEU A 178 -10.34 -25.08 -20.11
C LEU A 178 -11.86 -25.15 -20.27
N LYS A 179 -12.62 -24.69 -19.26
CA LYS A 179 -14.08 -24.67 -19.31
C LYS A 179 -14.61 -23.79 -20.46
N ILE A 180 -13.98 -22.63 -20.70
CA ILE A 180 -14.34 -21.76 -21.82
C ILE A 180 -14.03 -22.44 -23.15
N ALA A 181 -12.80 -22.97 -23.32
CA ALA A 181 -12.41 -23.67 -24.54
C ALA A 181 -13.32 -24.88 -24.88
N MET A 182 -13.80 -25.61 -23.86
CA MET A 182 -14.75 -26.71 -24.05
C MET A 182 -16.18 -26.25 -24.39
N ARG A 183 -16.53 -24.97 -24.16
CA ARG A 183 -17.84 -24.42 -24.53
C ARG A 183 -17.86 -23.84 -25.94
N GLU A 184 -16.68 -23.47 -26.45
CA GLU A 184 -16.49 -22.89 -27.79
C GLU A 184 -16.11 -23.93 -28.85
N ALA A 185 -15.88 -25.17 -28.45
CA ALA A 185 -15.68 -26.34 -29.32
C ALA A 185 -16.97 -27.13 -29.51
#